data_ca2e523793c9c220ae96d4eda8f4aa16
#
_entry.id   ca2e523793c9c220ae96d4eda8f4aa16
#
_cell.length_a   1.000
_cell.length_b   1.000
_cell.length_c   1.000
_cell.angle_alpha   90.00
_cell.angle_beta   90.00
_cell.angle_gamma   90.00
#
_symmetry.space_group_name_H-M   'P 1'
#
loop_
_entity.id
_entity.type
_entity.pdbx_description
1 polymer ?
#
loop_
_entity_poly.entity_id
_entity_poly.type
_entity_poly.pdbx_seq_one_letter_code
_entity_poly.pdbx_strand_id
1 'polypeptide(L)'
;MSKKRKIRCPHCGFLETIKWGTRSGCTRYYCKSCGSYFTDRRVWISDKNKFVWFERWIRGKQSICDFAHESGYSERTLKRYFYRLLPRCSLWQIQRREKVNLLIDGTYFSNKICLVVYRDHNIKMTILYRIAKSETLRDLKADLTAIRDVGIQIESVTCDGAPNIIKAVREVCPEAILQRCTVHVARERRGLHVNLRPQRHRNCSIWCIC
;
A
#
# COMPACT_ATOMS: atom_id res chain seq x y z
N MET A 1 11.74 -11.50 -44.30
CA MET A 1 12.13 -12.48 -43.25
C MET A 1 11.58 -11.97 -41.90
N SER A 2 10.53 -12.59 -41.37
CA SER A 2 9.92 -12.21 -40.07
C SER A 2 10.90 -12.53 -38.95
N LYS A 3 11.35 -11.51 -38.21
CA LYS A 3 12.18 -11.68 -37.00
C LYS A 3 11.36 -12.46 -35.95
N LYS A 4 11.71 -13.72 -35.69
CA LYS A 4 11.10 -14.54 -34.64
C LYS A 4 11.24 -13.82 -33.29
N ARG A 5 10.10 -13.44 -32.68
CA ARG A 5 10.06 -12.77 -31.40
C ARG A 5 10.66 -13.72 -30.34
N LYS A 6 11.78 -13.33 -29.75
CA LYS A 6 12.38 -14.08 -28.64
C LYS A 6 11.52 -13.88 -27.39
N ILE A 7 11.01 -14.96 -26.81
CA ILE A 7 10.14 -14.92 -25.62
C ILE A 7 11.01 -15.14 -24.38
N ARG A 8 10.88 -14.24 -23.42
CA ARG A 8 11.59 -14.32 -22.15
C ARG A 8 10.93 -15.31 -21.21
N CYS A 9 11.73 -16.11 -20.50
CA CYS A 9 11.22 -16.97 -19.44
C CYS A 9 10.67 -16.11 -18.27
N PRO A 10 9.42 -16.31 -17.84
CA PRO A 10 8.85 -15.56 -16.72
C PRO A 10 9.41 -15.97 -15.36
N HIS A 11 10.13 -17.09 -15.27
CA HIS A 11 10.68 -17.59 -14.02
C HIS A 11 12.09 -17.08 -13.74
N CYS A 12 12.95 -17.01 -14.78
CA CYS A 12 14.36 -16.61 -14.60
C CYS A 12 14.79 -15.43 -15.48
N GLY A 13 13.91 -14.92 -16.35
CA GLY A 13 14.21 -13.80 -17.24
C GLY A 13 15.08 -14.15 -18.49
N PHE A 14 15.52 -15.39 -18.64
CA PHE A 14 16.41 -15.82 -19.72
C PHE A 14 15.68 -15.86 -21.07
N LEU A 15 16.42 -15.61 -22.16
CA LEU A 15 15.87 -15.56 -23.53
C LEU A 15 15.97 -16.90 -24.28
N GLU A 16 16.68 -17.88 -23.71
CA GLU A 16 16.83 -19.20 -24.34
C GLU A 16 15.62 -20.09 -24.04
N THR A 17 14.53 -19.79 -24.73
CA THR A 17 13.29 -20.56 -24.65
C THR A 17 12.99 -21.23 -25.98
N ILE A 18 12.50 -22.47 -25.92
CA ILE A 18 12.07 -23.24 -27.10
C ILE A 18 10.57 -23.52 -27.02
N LYS A 19 9.92 -23.60 -28.19
CA LYS A 19 8.54 -24.05 -28.27
C LYS A 19 8.47 -25.54 -27.92
N TRP A 20 7.58 -25.88 -26.96
CA TRP A 20 7.42 -27.25 -26.45
C TRP A 20 6.03 -27.85 -26.75
N GLY A 21 5.38 -27.37 -27.80
CA GLY A 21 4.07 -27.82 -28.21
C GLY A 21 2.92 -26.87 -27.84
N THR A 22 1.69 -27.38 -27.90
CA THR A 22 0.48 -26.60 -27.67
C THR A 22 -0.38 -27.31 -26.63
N ARG A 23 -0.98 -26.55 -25.69
CA ARG A 23 -1.95 -27.05 -24.71
C ARG A 23 -3.12 -26.07 -24.62
N SER A 24 -4.34 -26.60 -24.81
CA SER A 24 -5.57 -25.78 -24.77
C SER A 24 -5.51 -24.53 -25.66
N GLY A 25 -5.00 -24.67 -26.90
CA GLY A 25 -4.89 -23.57 -27.86
C GLY A 25 -3.79 -22.54 -27.56
N CYS A 26 -2.97 -22.77 -26.54
CA CYS A 26 -1.85 -21.90 -26.18
C CYS A 26 -0.50 -22.57 -26.47
N THR A 27 0.44 -21.82 -27.08
CA THR A 27 1.80 -22.31 -27.27
C THR A 27 2.50 -22.45 -25.94
N ARG A 28 3.09 -23.61 -25.68
CA ARG A 28 3.90 -23.91 -24.51
C ARG A 28 5.37 -23.76 -24.84
N TYR A 29 6.11 -23.21 -23.91
CA TYR A 29 7.55 -22.97 -24.01
C TYR A 29 8.29 -23.70 -22.89
N TYR A 30 9.52 -24.07 -23.19
CA TYR A 30 10.47 -24.65 -22.22
C TYR A 30 11.68 -23.72 -22.11
N CYS A 31 12.08 -23.40 -20.91
CA CYS A 31 13.29 -22.63 -20.63
C CYS A 31 14.47 -23.55 -20.41
N LYS A 32 15.51 -23.43 -21.24
CA LYS A 32 16.73 -24.25 -21.13
C LYS A 32 17.55 -23.92 -19.88
N SER A 33 17.44 -22.69 -19.38
CA SER A 33 18.22 -22.23 -18.23
C SER A 33 17.69 -22.73 -16.88
N CYS A 34 16.38 -22.67 -16.66
CA CYS A 34 15.78 -23.04 -15.36
C CYS A 34 14.88 -24.27 -15.41
N GLY A 35 14.76 -24.96 -16.58
CA GLY A 35 13.93 -26.15 -16.74
C GLY A 35 12.43 -25.93 -16.66
N SER A 36 11.95 -24.69 -16.56
CA SER A 36 10.55 -24.39 -16.36
C SER A 36 9.75 -24.38 -17.66
N TYR A 37 8.49 -24.85 -17.58
CA TYR A 37 7.52 -24.75 -18.66
C TYR A 37 6.57 -23.60 -18.42
N PHE A 38 6.25 -22.85 -19.48
CA PHE A 38 5.30 -21.73 -19.43
C PHE A 38 4.55 -21.55 -20.75
N THR A 39 3.50 -20.73 -20.76
CA THR A 39 2.72 -20.40 -21.95
C THR A 39 2.79 -18.90 -22.21
N ASP A 40 2.76 -18.49 -23.47
CA ASP A 40 2.86 -17.08 -23.87
C ASP A 40 1.70 -16.20 -23.33
N ARG A 41 0.55 -16.79 -23.07
CA ARG A 41 -0.66 -16.04 -22.65
C ARG A 41 -0.82 -15.82 -21.16
N ARG A 42 0.00 -16.46 -20.31
CA ARG A 42 -0.11 -16.30 -18.84
C ARG A 42 1.27 -16.32 -18.20
N VAL A 43 1.81 -15.15 -18.00
CA VAL A 43 2.88 -15.00 -17.01
C VAL A 43 2.24 -15.24 -15.64
N TRP A 44 2.36 -16.45 -15.11
CA TRP A 44 2.03 -16.73 -13.72
C TRP A 44 3.14 -16.10 -12.89
N ILE A 45 2.82 -14.98 -12.26
CA ILE A 45 3.74 -14.47 -11.23
C ILE A 45 3.75 -15.52 -10.13
N SER A 46 4.92 -16.01 -9.76
CA SER A 46 5.08 -16.78 -8.52
C SER A 46 4.58 -15.93 -7.36
N ASP A 47 4.06 -16.56 -6.29
CA ASP A 47 3.58 -15.80 -5.12
C ASP A 47 4.70 -14.95 -4.48
N LYS A 48 5.97 -15.37 -4.63
CA LYS A 48 7.15 -14.57 -4.24
C LYS A 48 7.24 -13.25 -5.01
N ASN A 49 7.06 -13.26 -6.34
CA ASN A 49 7.13 -12.04 -7.15
C ASN A 49 5.92 -11.11 -6.88
N LYS A 50 4.76 -11.67 -6.58
CA LYS A 50 3.58 -10.88 -6.19
C LYS A 50 3.82 -10.12 -4.90
N PHE A 51 4.48 -10.75 -3.94
CA PHE A 51 4.81 -10.12 -2.66
C PHE A 51 5.80 -8.97 -2.84
N VAL A 52 6.80 -9.12 -3.71
CA VAL A 52 7.76 -8.03 -4.04
C VAL A 52 7.05 -6.82 -4.63
N TRP A 53 6.11 -7.01 -5.56
CA TRP A 53 5.31 -5.92 -6.13
C TRP A 53 4.43 -5.24 -5.09
N PHE A 54 3.82 -6.03 -4.21
CA PHE A 54 3.02 -5.53 -3.11
C PHE A 54 3.85 -4.71 -2.11
N GLU A 55 5.03 -5.20 -1.74
CA GLU A 55 5.96 -4.51 -0.85
C GLU A 55 6.44 -3.19 -1.46
N ARG A 56 6.78 -3.17 -2.75
CA ARG A 56 7.12 -1.94 -3.47
C ARG A 56 5.96 -0.96 -3.50
N TRP A 57 4.73 -1.43 -3.67
CA TRP A 57 3.54 -0.58 -3.65
C TRP A 57 3.31 0.06 -2.29
N ILE A 58 3.44 -0.70 -1.19
CA ILE A 58 3.30 -0.16 0.17
C ILE A 58 4.41 0.83 0.50
N ARG A 59 5.65 0.54 0.10
CA ARG A 59 6.82 1.38 0.43
C ARG A 59 7.04 2.53 -0.55
N GLY A 60 6.52 2.42 -1.76
CA GLY A 60 6.80 3.36 -2.85
C GLY A 60 5.75 4.43 -3.05
N LYS A 61 6.07 5.40 -3.91
CA LYS A 61 5.18 6.50 -4.31
C LYS A 61 4.40 6.22 -5.59
N GLN A 62 4.60 5.05 -6.19
CA GLN A 62 4.04 4.69 -7.49
C GLN A 62 2.55 4.35 -7.37
N SER A 63 1.77 4.75 -8.37
CA SER A 63 0.36 4.38 -8.47
C SER A 63 0.21 2.93 -8.95
N ILE A 64 -0.97 2.33 -8.78
CA ILE A 64 -1.25 0.99 -9.34
C ILE A 64 -1.17 1.02 -10.88
N CYS A 65 -1.46 2.16 -11.50
CA CYS A 65 -1.32 2.36 -12.93
C CYS A 65 0.14 2.21 -13.38
N ASP A 66 1.08 2.85 -12.65
CA ASP A 66 2.51 2.75 -12.93
C ASP A 66 3.00 1.30 -12.79
N PHE A 67 2.55 0.60 -11.75
CA PHE A 67 2.83 -0.83 -11.58
C PHE A 67 2.22 -1.70 -12.67
N ALA A 68 1.05 -1.35 -13.20
CA ALA A 68 0.45 -2.06 -14.32
C ALA A 68 1.30 -1.94 -15.58
N HIS A 69 1.81 -0.74 -15.86
CA HIS A 69 2.74 -0.50 -16.96
C HIS A 69 4.07 -1.25 -16.79
N GLU A 70 4.67 -1.18 -15.62
CA GLU A 70 5.97 -1.79 -15.33
C GLU A 70 5.91 -3.33 -15.30
N SER A 71 4.85 -3.88 -14.69
CA SER A 71 4.70 -5.33 -14.51
C SER A 71 4.05 -6.05 -15.70
N GLY A 72 3.35 -5.32 -16.58
CA GLY A 72 2.54 -5.88 -17.66
C GLY A 72 1.23 -6.53 -17.20
N TYR A 73 0.85 -6.35 -15.92
CA TYR A 73 -0.44 -6.81 -15.39
C TYR A 73 -1.51 -5.73 -15.52
N SER A 74 -2.77 -6.14 -15.66
CA SER A 74 -3.87 -5.18 -15.56
C SER A 74 -3.99 -4.66 -14.12
N GLU A 75 -4.38 -3.39 -13.96
CA GLU A 75 -4.67 -2.80 -12.64
C GLU A 75 -5.63 -3.67 -11.81
N ARG A 76 -6.66 -4.25 -12.46
CA ARG A 76 -7.62 -5.14 -11.82
C ARG A 76 -6.94 -6.37 -11.20
N THR A 77 -5.93 -6.92 -11.88
CA THR A 77 -5.16 -8.06 -11.38
C THR A 77 -4.31 -7.66 -10.19
N LEU A 78 -3.59 -6.54 -10.28
CA LEU A 78 -2.77 -6.02 -9.19
C LEU A 78 -3.63 -5.68 -7.96
N LYS A 79 -4.74 -4.96 -8.14
CA LYS A 79 -5.70 -4.65 -7.05
C LYS A 79 -6.16 -5.91 -6.33
N ARG A 80 -6.57 -6.96 -7.09
CA ARG A 80 -6.99 -8.24 -6.50
C ARG A 80 -5.89 -8.92 -5.70
N TYR A 81 -4.63 -8.83 -6.12
CA TYR A 81 -3.50 -9.38 -5.38
C TYR A 81 -3.17 -8.56 -4.15
N PHE A 82 -3.05 -7.27 -4.28
CA PHE A 82 -2.71 -6.38 -3.19
C PHE A 82 -3.74 -6.47 -2.07
N TYR A 83 -5.02 -6.45 -2.40
CA TYR A 83 -6.09 -6.60 -1.41
C TYR A 83 -6.15 -7.97 -0.71
N ARG A 84 -5.63 -9.02 -1.32
CA ARG A 84 -5.47 -10.33 -0.64
C ARG A 84 -4.30 -10.36 0.33
N LEU A 85 -3.25 -9.61 0.04
CA LEU A 85 -2.04 -9.58 0.86
C LEU A 85 -2.17 -8.62 2.04
N LEU A 86 -2.94 -7.56 1.90
CA LEU A 86 -3.15 -6.55 2.94
C LEU A 86 -3.55 -7.14 4.32
N PRO A 87 -4.50 -8.08 4.44
CA PRO A 87 -4.85 -8.66 5.74
C PRO A 87 -3.76 -9.53 6.37
N ARG A 88 -2.79 -9.99 5.57
CA ARG A 88 -1.69 -10.86 6.03
C ARG A 88 -0.49 -10.09 6.54
N CYS A 89 -0.41 -8.81 6.28
CA CYS A 89 0.63 -7.94 6.78
C CYS A 89 0.20 -7.34 8.11
N SER A 90 0.11 -8.15 9.15
CA SER A 90 -0.11 -7.68 10.50
C SER A 90 1.23 -7.37 11.16
N LEU A 91 1.29 -6.23 11.84
CA LEU A 91 2.32 -5.84 12.80
C LEU A 91 3.76 -6.01 12.31
N TRP A 92 4.30 -4.97 11.73
CA TRP A 92 5.75 -4.82 11.57
C TRP A 92 6.39 -4.85 12.96
N GLN A 93 7.56 -5.53 13.06
CA GLN A 93 8.33 -5.54 14.30
C GLN A 93 8.61 -4.10 14.73
N ILE A 94 7.92 -3.70 15.77
CA ILE A 94 8.11 -2.40 16.40
C ILE A 94 9.49 -2.46 17.05
N GLN A 95 10.47 -1.74 16.51
CA GLN A 95 11.67 -1.47 17.27
C GLN A 95 11.23 -0.74 18.53
N ARG A 96 11.52 -1.33 19.70
CA ARG A 96 11.18 -0.75 21.01
C ARG A 96 11.78 0.66 21.07
N ARG A 97 10.93 1.66 20.96
CA ARG A 97 11.23 3.05 21.26
C ARG A 97 10.39 3.47 22.43
N GLU A 98 11.03 4.16 23.36
CA GLU A 98 10.32 4.64 24.54
C GLU A 98 9.29 5.71 24.19
N LYS A 99 9.60 6.59 23.20
CA LYS A 99 8.77 7.75 22.85
C LYS A 99 8.62 7.92 21.34
N VAL A 100 7.40 8.28 20.90
CA VAL A 100 7.05 8.39 19.49
C VAL A 100 6.21 9.65 19.22
N ASN A 101 6.56 10.35 18.14
CA ASN A 101 5.73 11.39 17.54
C ASN A 101 4.91 10.74 16.39
N LEU A 102 3.63 10.49 16.63
CA LEU A 102 2.79 9.69 15.77
C LEU A 102 2.11 10.53 14.70
N LEU A 103 2.18 10.09 13.45
CA LEU A 103 1.36 10.60 12.35
C LEU A 103 0.26 9.59 12.07
N ILE A 104 -1.00 10.04 12.06
CA ILE A 104 -2.15 9.23 11.72
C ILE A 104 -2.78 9.81 10.45
N ASP A 105 -2.88 8.98 9.42
CA ASP A 105 -3.49 9.35 8.14
C ASP A 105 -4.37 8.23 7.60
N GLY A 106 -5.56 8.57 7.15
CA GLY A 106 -6.51 7.65 6.57
C GLY A 106 -6.67 7.87 5.07
N THR A 107 -6.45 6.85 4.28
CA THR A 107 -6.60 6.90 2.83
C THR A 107 -7.69 5.96 2.36
N TYR A 108 -8.65 6.51 1.62
CA TYR A 108 -9.76 5.73 1.04
C TYR A 108 -9.41 5.27 -0.38
N PHE A 109 -9.41 3.94 -0.57
CA PHE A 109 -9.25 3.29 -1.87
C PHE A 109 -10.61 2.82 -2.38
N SER A 110 -11.24 3.58 -3.27
CA SER A 110 -12.63 3.37 -3.66
C SER A 110 -13.58 3.41 -2.43
N ASN A 111 -14.88 3.47 -2.65
CA ASN A 111 -15.89 3.69 -1.60
C ASN A 111 -16.03 2.57 -0.54
N LYS A 112 -15.07 1.63 -0.44
CA LYS A 112 -15.24 0.43 0.39
C LYS A 112 -14.02 0.03 1.24
N ILE A 113 -12.87 0.66 1.05
CA ILE A 113 -11.65 0.29 1.76
C ILE A 113 -10.94 1.55 2.23
N CYS A 114 -10.72 1.63 3.52
CA CYS A 114 -9.92 2.65 4.18
C CYS A 114 -8.64 2.00 4.73
N LEU A 115 -7.50 2.60 4.42
CA LEU A 115 -6.22 2.27 5.03
C LEU A 115 -5.87 3.37 6.03
N VAL A 116 -5.85 3.05 7.31
CA VAL A 116 -5.36 3.94 8.36
C VAL A 116 -3.92 3.56 8.66
N VAL A 117 -3.02 4.54 8.62
CA VAL A 117 -1.58 4.34 8.83
C VAL A 117 -1.16 5.12 10.08
N TYR A 118 -0.43 4.45 10.95
CA TYR A 118 0.21 5.01 12.15
C TYR A 118 1.72 5.01 11.92
N ARG A 119 2.30 6.19 11.77
CA ARG A 119 3.70 6.35 11.39
C ARG A 119 4.48 7.12 12.45
N ASP A 120 5.66 6.64 12.80
CA ASP A 120 6.61 7.41 13.59
C ASP A 120 7.25 8.49 12.71
N HIS A 121 7.08 9.76 13.09
CA HIS A 121 7.64 10.90 12.39
C HIS A 121 9.17 10.92 12.44
N ASN A 122 9.77 10.54 13.56
CA ASN A 122 11.20 10.67 13.79
C ASN A 122 12.02 9.73 12.91
N ILE A 123 11.58 8.48 12.81
CA ILE A 123 12.28 7.46 11.99
C ILE A 123 11.62 7.23 10.63
N LYS A 124 10.51 7.93 10.37
CA LYS A 124 9.74 7.80 9.13
C LYS A 124 9.30 6.35 8.82
N MET A 125 9.02 5.56 9.86
CA MET A 125 8.55 4.18 9.74
C MET A 125 7.08 4.05 10.13
N THR A 126 6.36 3.20 9.42
CA THR A 126 5.00 2.81 9.80
C THR A 126 5.07 1.80 10.94
N ILE A 127 4.47 2.15 12.07
CA ILE A 127 4.40 1.30 13.28
C ILE A 127 3.25 0.32 13.16
N LEU A 128 2.09 0.81 12.74
CA LEU A 128 0.86 0.04 12.62
C LEU A 128 0.08 0.53 11.39
N TYR A 129 -0.64 -0.35 10.76
CA TYR A 129 -1.68 0.03 9.81
C TYR A 129 -2.92 -0.84 9.97
N ARG A 130 -4.06 -0.29 9.64
CA ARG A 130 -5.35 -0.98 9.65
C ARG A 130 -6.03 -0.83 8.31
N ILE A 131 -6.64 -1.92 7.85
CA ILE A 131 -7.52 -1.91 6.70
C ILE A 131 -8.93 -2.17 7.19
N ALA A 132 -9.81 -1.21 6.94
CA ALA A 132 -11.19 -1.23 7.36
C ALA A 132 -12.11 -0.75 6.23
N LYS A 133 -13.41 -0.78 6.45
CA LYS A 133 -14.38 -0.13 5.55
C LYS A 133 -14.42 1.39 5.76
N SER A 134 -14.14 1.82 6.97
CA SER A 134 -14.14 3.23 7.39
C SER A 134 -13.32 3.39 8.66
N GLU A 135 -12.96 4.63 8.96
CA GLU A 135 -12.31 5.01 10.22
C GLU A 135 -13.33 5.06 11.37
N THR A 136 -13.46 3.96 12.09
CA THR A 136 -14.35 3.95 13.26
C THR A 136 -13.60 4.34 14.52
N LEU A 137 -14.29 5.07 15.44
CA LEU A 137 -13.72 5.43 16.74
C LEU A 137 -13.25 4.19 17.51
N ARG A 138 -14.00 3.09 17.45
CA ARG A 138 -13.66 1.83 18.11
C ARG A 138 -12.32 1.27 17.62
N ASP A 139 -12.13 1.22 16.31
CA ASP A 139 -10.92 0.66 15.71
C ASP A 139 -9.69 1.54 15.98
N LEU A 140 -9.86 2.86 15.88
CA LEU A 140 -8.81 3.83 16.21
C LEU A 140 -8.37 3.74 17.67
N LYS A 141 -9.30 3.58 18.59
CA LYS A 141 -8.99 3.36 20.03
C LYS A 141 -8.23 2.06 20.23
N ALA A 142 -8.68 0.97 19.63
CA ALA A 142 -8.01 -0.33 19.71
C ALA A 142 -6.57 -0.27 19.19
N ASP A 143 -6.34 0.45 18.10
CA ASP A 143 -5.00 0.61 17.51
C ASP A 143 -4.07 1.43 18.41
N LEU A 144 -4.54 2.56 18.93
CA LEU A 144 -3.75 3.38 19.86
C LEU A 144 -3.44 2.63 21.17
N THR A 145 -4.41 1.88 21.70
CA THR A 145 -4.20 1.01 22.85
C THR A 145 -3.14 -0.05 22.55
N ALA A 146 -3.22 -0.74 21.41
CA ALA A 146 -2.22 -1.73 21.01
C ALA A 146 -0.80 -1.15 20.89
N ILE A 147 -0.66 0.10 20.40
CA ILE A 147 0.64 0.79 20.37
C ILE A 147 1.17 1.05 21.78
N ARG A 148 0.31 1.46 22.72
CA ARG A 148 0.70 1.70 24.12
C ARG A 148 1.03 0.40 24.87
N ASP A 149 0.27 -0.66 24.63
CA ASP A 149 0.44 -1.96 25.30
C ASP A 149 1.81 -2.61 25.01
N VAL A 150 2.43 -2.28 23.88
CA VAL A 150 3.81 -2.70 23.58
C VAL A 150 4.88 -1.82 24.24
N GLY A 151 4.47 -0.88 25.10
CA GLY A 151 5.36 -0.01 25.90
C GLY A 151 5.80 1.26 25.18
N ILE A 152 5.13 1.67 24.12
CA ILE A 152 5.44 2.92 23.39
C ILE A 152 4.67 4.09 24.03
N GLN A 153 5.40 5.11 24.49
CA GLN A 153 4.81 6.37 24.91
C GLN A 153 4.58 7.28 23.69
N ILE A 154 3.34 7.72 23.49
CA ILE A 154 2.97 8.66 22.43
C ILE A 154 3.11 10.08 22.97
N GLU A 155 4.12 10.83 22.50
CA GLU A 155 4.34 12.22 22.93
C GLU A 155 3.44 13.21 22.17
N SER A 156 3.29 13.00 20.87
CA SER A 156 2.43 13.83 20.04
C SER A 156 1.73 13.02 18.95
N VAL A 157 0.57 13.52 18.53
CA VAL A 157 -0.18 12.96 17.40
C VAL A 157 -0.47 14.06 16.39
N THR A 158 -0.05 13.87 15.16
CA THR A 158 -0.42 14.72 14.04
C THR A 158 -1.42 13.98 13.14
N CYS A 159 -2.57 14.59 12.87
CA CYS A 159 -3.62 14.00 12.02
C CYS A 159 -4.27 15.04 11.10
N ASP A 160 -5.10 14.60 10.17
CA ASP A 160 -5.87 15.47 9.25
C ASP A 160 -6.95 16.31 9.96
N GLY A 161 -7.33 15.94 11.19
CA GLY A 161 -8.37 16.59 11.98
C GLY A 161 -9.71 15.88 11.90
N ALA A 162 -9.77 14.65 11.42
CA ALA A 162 -10.99 13.83 11.45
C ALA A 162 -11.52 13.68 12.89
N PRO A 163 -12.81 13.93 13.15
CA PRO A 163 -13.37 13.93 14.50
C PRO A 163 -13.15 12.63 15.28
N ASN A 164 -13.22 11.49 14.59
CA ASN A 164 -13.01 10.19 15.21
C ASN A 164 -11.56 10.00 15.66
N ILE A 165 -10.56 10.49 14.89
CA ILE A 165 -9.15 10.42 15.28
C ILE A 165 -8.91 11.31 16.50
N ILE A 166 -9.39 12.56 16.46
CA ILE A 166 -9.27 13.50 17.58
C ILE A 166 -9.85 12.90 18.87
N LYS A 167 -11.06 12.33 18.79
CA LYS A 167 -11.74 11.73 19.93
C LYS A 167 -10.98 10.50 20.45
N ALA A 168 -10.51 9.63 19.56
CA ALA A 168 -9.72 8.46 19.94
C ALA A 168 -8.43 8.84 20.68
N VAL A 169 -7.70 9.84 20.16
CA VAL A 169 -6.45 10.32 20.79
C VAL A 169 -6.72 10.91 22.17
N ARG A 170 -7.73 11.76 22.32
CA ARG A 170 -8.07 12.38 23.61
C ARG A 170 -8.49 11.36 24.67
N GLU A 171 -9.16 10.27 24.26
CA GLU A 171 -9.61 9.24 25.18
C GLU A 171 -8.51 8.23 25.54
N VAL A 172 -7.61 7.89 24.62
CA VAL A 172 -6.57 6.87 24.84
C VAL A 172 -5.23 7.47 25.25
N CYS A 173 -4.89 8.65 24.73
CA CYS A 173 -3.61 9.33 24.95
C CYS A 173 -3.85 10.80 25.37
N PRO A 174 -4.53 11.08 26.51
CA PRO A 174 -4.88 12.44 26.91
C PRO A 174 -3.67 13.33 27.14
N GLU A 175 -2.52 12.75 27.46
CA GLU A 175 -1.23 13.42 27.67
C GLU A 175 -0.53 13.81 26.37
N ALA A 176 -0.92 13.22 25.23
CA ALA A 176 -0.27 13.49 23.95
C ALA A 176 -0.66 14.85 23.38
N ILE A 177 0.35 15.55 22.83
CA ILE A 177 0.11 16.82 22.13
C ILE A 177 -0.59 16.53 20.80
N LEU A 178 -1.83 16.99 20.63
CA LEU A 178 -2.58 16.80 19.40
C LEU A 178 -2.40 17.98 18.45
N GLN A 179 -1.93 17.72 17.24
CA GLN A 179 -1.67 18.69 16.19
C GLN A 179 -2.44 18.34 14.91
N ARG A 180 -3.02 19.34 14.27
CA ARG A 180 -3.55 19.18 12.90
C ARG A 180 -2.46 19.27 11.86
N CYS A 181 -2.50 18.39 10.86
CA CYS A 181 -1.57 18.41 9.74
C CYS A 181 -1.70 19.72 8.94
N THR A 182 -0.62 20.50 8.89
CA THR A 182 -0.59 21.79 8.18
C THR A 182 -0.88 21.67 6.69
N VAL A 183 -0.49 20.54 6.07
CA VAL A 183 -0.76 20.27 4.65
C VAL A 183 -2.26 20.12 4.41
N HIS A 184 -2.98 19.39 5.29
CA HIS A 184 -4.43 19.26 5.19
C HIS A 184 -5.14 20.59 5.42
N VAL A 185 -4.74 21.35 6.43
CA VAL A 185 -5.27 22.69 6.68
C VAL A 185 -5.04 23.63 5.48
N ALA A 186 -3.85 23.60 4.88
CA ALA A 186 -3.57 24.41 3.70
C ALA A 186 -4.37 24.00 2.46
N ARG A 187 -4.69 22.72 2.32
CA ARG A 187 -5.55 22.22 1.24
C ARG A 187 -7.01 22.61 1.45
N GLU A 188 -7.52 22.52 2.66
CA GLU A 188 -8.86 22.97 3.02
C GLU A 188 -9.05 24.46 2.72
N ARG A 189 -8.09 25.31 3.11
CA ARG A 189 -8.12 26.75 2.82
C ARG A 189 -8.12 27.05 1.31
N ARG A 190 -7.34 26.30 0.52
CA ARG A 190 -7.35 26.47 -0.95
C ARG A 190 -8.68 26.00 -1.58
N GLY A 191 -9.31 24.98 -1.05
CA GLY A 191 -10.63 24.51 -1.48
C GLY A 191 -11.76 25.50 -1.21
N LEU A 192 -11.65 26.33 -0.18
CA LEU A 192 -12.63 27.39 0.14
C LEU A 192 -12.58 28.58 -0.85
N HIS A 193 -11.49 28.75 -1.58
CA HIS A 193 -11.34 29.82 -2.59
C HIS A 193 -11.70 29.40 -4.02
N VAL A 194 -12.00 28.16 -4.25
CA VAL A 194 -12.33 27.65 -5.59
C VAL A 194 -13.63 26.88 -5.52
N ASN A 195 -14.69 27.45 -6.09
CA ASN A 195 -15.93 26.73 -6.43
C ASN A 195 -15.61 25.68 -7.48
N LEU A 196 -14.98 24.57 -7.10
CA LEU A 196 -14.66 23.47 -7.98
C LEU A 196 -15.59 22.30 -7.70
N ARG A 197 -16.29 21.88 -8.78
CA ARG A 197 -16.95 20.60 -8.90
C ARG A 197 -16.08 19.51 -8.25
N PRO A 198 -16.67 18.47 -7.62
CA PRO A 198 -15.89 17.42 -7.00
C PRO A 198 -15.02 16.73 -8.05
N GLN A 199 -13.77 17.15 -8.14
CA GLN A 199 -12.78 16.41 -8.90
C GLN A 199 -12.60 15.09 -8.19
N ARG A 200 -12.87 14.01 -8.92
CA ARG A 200 -12.52 12.67 -8.50
C ARG A 200 -11.10 12.71 -7.92
N HIS A 201 -10.97 12.38 -6.64
CA HIS A 201 -9.69 12.32 -5.96
C HIS A 201 -8.72 11.45 -6.75
N ARG A 202 -7.86 12.11 -7.53
CA ARG A 202 -6.67 11.46 -8.04
C ARG A 202 -5.71 11.34 -6.86
N ASN A 203 -5.55 10.12 -6.39
CA ASN A 203 -4.45 9.62 -5.57
C ASN A 203 -3.68 10.69 -4.79
N CYS A 204 -4.18 11.03 -3.62
CA CYS A 204 -3.34 11.62 -2.60
C CYS A 204 -2.45 10.49 -2.09
N SER A 205 -1.21 10.42 -2.57
CA SER A 205 -0.23 9.46 -2.10
C SER A 205 0.00 9.70 -0.61
N ILE A 206 -0.10 8.65 0.18
CA ILE A 206 0.19 8.54 1.62
C ILE A 206 1.57 9.12 1.99
N TRP A 207 2.35 9.55 1.02
CA TRP A 207 3.76 9.92 1.12
C TRP A 207 4.07 11.42 1.08
N CYS A 208 3.06 12.29 1.04
CA CYS A 208 3.29 13.74 1.16
C CYS A 208 3.38 14.22 2.60
N ILE A 209 4.03 13.45 3.46
CA ILE A 209 4.42 13.92 4.79
C ILE A 209 5.93 14.10 4.74
N CYS A 210 6.34 15.35 4.55
CA CYS A 210 7.73 15.80 4.68
C CYS A 210 8.27 15.56 6.09
#